data_a10b60a801131920ee19f879e00f20fa
#
_entry.id   a10b60a801131920ee19f879e00f20fa
#
_cell.length_a   1.000
_cell.length_b   1.000
_cell.length_c   1.000
_cell.angle_alpha   90.00
_cell.angle_beta   90.00
_cell.angle_gamma   90.00
#
_symmetry.space_group_name_H-M   'P 1'
#
loop_
_entity.id
_entity.type
_entity.pdbx_description
1 polymer ?
#
loop_
_entity_poly.entity_id
_entity_poly.type
_entity_poly.pdbx_seq_one_letter_code
_entity_poly.pdbx_strand_id
1 'polypeptide(L)'
;MISRITDDYEKMAVAGIVALTEPSFWLGEPRKHAGTFYDYFDHITNFEAQRAAEYGIKHYCTIGVNPREANDIDLATEVLTRIEEWFERPSVVAVGELGFDLITDDEETILRRQLEMAFSAGLPVMIHTPHRNKLEGTMRTIKVVQDMDLDPSRILMDHNTEETIEVSHDNGFWCGHTVYPVTKLSPERAAAIFEKYGPDRMMVNSSCDWGPSDPLSVPRTVWRMRREGFSEDVIRKIVWDNPIAFYSISGRVDLQPGWE
;
A
#
# COMPACT_ATOMS: atom_id res chain seq x y z
N MET A 1 -3.92 -4.42 8.23
CA MET A 1 -3.79 -3.32 9.18
C MET A 1 -3.49 -3.91 10.55
N ILE A 2 -2.34 -3.67 11.12
CA ILE A 2 -2.14 -4.00 12.53
C ILE A 2 -2.93 -2.95 13.29
N SER A 3 -4.25 -3.13 13.33
CA SER A 3 -5.08 -2.18 14.04
C SER A 3 -4.73 -2.25 15.52
N ARG A 4 -4.47 -1.10 16.08
CA ARG A 4 -4.07 -0.99 17.48
C ARG A 4 -5.16 -1.45 18.41
N ILE A 5 -6.39 -1.09 18.10
CA ILE A 5 -7.59 -1.45 18.86
C ILE A 5 -8.80 -1.60 17.94
N THR A 6 -9.79 -2.34 18.40
CA THR A 6 -11.04 -2.58 17.67
C THR A 6 -11.83 -1.29 17.40
N ASP A 7 -11.76 -0.31 18.32
CA ASP A 7 -12.39 1.01 18.17
C ASP A 7 -11.93 1.76 16.90
N ASP A 8 -10.76 1.43 16.34
CA ASP A 8 -10.30 2.06 15.10
C ASP A 8 -11.16 1.63 13.90
N TYR A 9 -11.68 0.39 13.88
CA TYR A 9 -12.64 -0.04 12.87
C TYR A 9 -13.99 0.69 13.00
N GLU A 10 -14.49 0.86 14.23
CA GLU A 10 -15.72 1.63 14.47
C GLU A 10 -15.56 3.08 13.98
N LYS A 11 -14.46 3.74 14.34
CA LYS A 11 -14.16 5.12 13.89
C LYS A 11 -14.10 5.22 12.37
N MET A 12 -13.46 4.24 11.70
CA MET A 12 -13.37 4.20 10.24
C MET A 12 -14.75 4.01 9.60
N ALA A 13 -15.56 3.09 10.11
CA ALA A 13 -16.91 2.85 9.62
C ALA A 13 -17.79 4.09 9.78
N VAL A 14 -17.78 4.74 10.98
CA VAL A 14 -18.52 6.00 11.25
C VAL A 14 -18.07 7.13 10.34
N ALA A 15 -16.77 7.16 9.95
CA ALA A 15 -16.22 8.14 9.02
C ALA A 15 -16.50 7.82 7.54
N GLY A 16 -17.25 6.73 7.24
CA GLY A 16 -17.63 6.35 5.88
C GLY A 16 -16.60 5.51 5.14
N ILE A 17 -15.61 4.94 5.81
CA ILE A 17 -14.69 3.97 5.19
C ILE A 17 -15.40 2.63 5.06
N VAL A 18 -15.60 2.16 3.84
CA VAL A 18 -16.32 0.92 3.53
C VAL A 18 -15.40 -0.22 3.12
N ALA A 19 -14.17 0.10 2.77
CA ALA A 19 -13.14 -0.88 2.43
C ALA A 19 -11.75 -0.37 2.77
N LEU A 20 -10.84 -1.30 2.97
CA LEU A 20 -9.42 -1.00 3.14
C LEU A 20 -8.55 -2.12 2.56
N THR A 21 -7.30 -1.77 2.22
CA THR A 21 -6.25 -2.73 1.88
C THR A 21 -5.13 -2.60 2.89
N GLU A 22 -4.85 -3.67 3.61
CA GLU A 22 -3.77 -3.74 4.60
C GLU A 22 -2.53 -4.37 3.98
N PRO A 23 -1.41 -3.63 3.88
CA PRO A 23 -0.15 -4.25 3.46
C PRO A 23 0.46 -5.08 4.58
N SER A 24 1.05 -6.24 4.24
CA SER A 24 1.95 -6.90 5.17
C SER A 24 3.20 -6.05 5.36
N PHE A 25 3.60 -5.83 6.61
CA PHE A 25 4.76 -5.02 6.94
C PHE A 25 5.49 -5.55 8.18
N TRP A 26 6.64 -4.97 8.50
CA TRP A 26 7.40 -5.36 9.68
C TRP A 26 6.68 -4.99 10.98
N LEU A 27 6.93 -5.72 12.06
CA LEU A 27 6.17 -5.64 13.31
C LEU A 27 6.83 -4.77 14.41
N GLY A 28 7.71 -3.84 14.05
CA GLY A 28 8.45 -3.01 15.01
C GLY A 28 9.80 -3.61 15.41
N GLU A 29 9.92 -4.93 15.38
CA GLU A 29 11.16 -5.68 15.55
C GLU A 29 11.33 -6.68 14.41
N PRO A 30 12.57 -6.94 13.94
CA PRO A 30 12.81 -7.93 12.88
C PRO A 30 12.36 -9.32 13.31
N ARG A 31 11.62 -10.00 12.43
CA ARG A 31 11.26 -11.40 12.62
C ARG A 31 12.52 -12.27 12.57
N LYS A 32 12.48 -13.44 13.25
CA LYS A 32 13.63 -14.32 13.37
C LYS A 32 13.40 -15.69 12.71
N HIS A 33 12.20 -15.99 12.30
CA HIS A 33 11.80 -17.28 11.75
C HIS A 33 10.72 -17.12 10.68
N ALA A 34 10.80 -17.86 9.59
CA ALA A 34 9.82 -17.84 8.50
C ALA A 34 8.39 -18.14 9.00
N GLY A 35 8.23 -19.03 9.99
CA GLY A 35 6.93 -19.32 10.59
C GLY A 35 6.19 -18.08 11.13
N THR A 36 6.92 -17.08 11.65
CA THR A 36 6.29 -15.85 12.15
C THR A 36 5.77 -14.93 11.04
N PHE A 37 6.29 -15.04 9.82
CA PHE A 37 5.69 -14.42 8.64
C PHE A 37 4.41 -15.14 8.26
N TYR A 38 4.42 -16.49 8.25
CA TYR A 38 3.27 -17.29 7.85
C TYR A 38 2.10 -17.12 8.83
N ASP A 39 2.36 -17.12 10.13
CA ASP A 39 1.35 -16.82 11.16
C ASP A 39 0.74 -15.42 10.95
N TYR A 40 1.57 -14.43 10.61
CA TYR A 40 1.11 -13.07 10.34
C TYR A 40 0.30 -12.99 9.04
N PHE A 41 0.72 -13.68 7.97
CA PHE A 41 -0.05 -13.73 6.73
C PHE A 41 -1.42 -14.41 6.94
N ASP A 42 -1.48 -15.47 7.73
CA ASP A 42 -2.75 -16.08 8.13
C ASP A 42 -3.62 -15.12 8.94
N HIS A 43 -3.01 -14.36 9.84
CA HIS A 43 -3.72 -13.36 10.65
C HIS A 43 -4.38 -12.30 9.77
N ILE A 44 -3.64 -11.64 8.87
CA ILE A 44 -4.20 -10.55 8.05
C ILE A 44 -5.18 -11.05 6.97
N THR A 45 -5.00 -12.27 6.47
CA THR A 45 -5.91 -12.83 5.46
C THR A 45 -7.22 -13.38 6.02
N ASN A 46 -7.25 -13.75 7.29
CA ASN A 46 -8.41 -14.40 7.93
C ASN A 46 -8.99 -13.56 9.07
N PHE A 47 -8.22 -13.38 10.15
CA PHE A 47 -8.73 -12.78 11.39
C PHE A 47 -9.08 -11.29 11.21
N GLU A 48 -8.20 -10.50 10.61
CA GLU A 48 -8.46 -9.08 10.39
C GLU A 48 -9.62 -8.86 9.42
N ALA A 49 -9.77 -9.71 8.41
CA ALA A 49 -10.90 -9.66 7.49
C ALA A 49 -12.24 -9.89 8.21
N GLN A 50 -12.29 -10.84 9.15
CA GLN A 50 -13.49 -11.08 9.97
C GLN A 50 -13.78 -9.92 10.92
N ARG A 51 -12.74 -9.39 11.57
CA ARG A 51 -12.85 -8.27 12.50
C ARG A 51 -13.37 -7.00 11.83
N ALA A 52 -12.87 -6.68 10.64
CA ALA A 52 -13.34 -5.53 9.85
C ALA A 52 -14.80 -5.71 9.39
N ALA A 53 -15.18 -6.94 9.01
CA ALA A 53 -16.55 -7.25 8.56
C ALA A 53 -17.60 -7.03 9.64
N GLU A 54 -17.28 -7.17 10.93
CA GLU A 54 -18.17 -6.84 12.05
C GLU A 54 -18.61 -5.37 12.05
N TYR A 55 -17.81 -4.49 11.44
CA TYR A 55 -18.08 -3.06 11.28
C TYR A 55 -18.54 -2.69 9.85
N GLY A 56 -18.86 -3.67 9.01
CA GLY A 56 -19.28 -3.43 7.62
C GLY A 56 -18.14 -2.98 6.70
N ILE A 57 -16.89 -3.15 7.10
CA ILE A 57 -15.72 -2.79 6.30
C ILE A 57 -15.21 -4.02 5.55
N LYS A 58 -15.12 -3.94 4.23
CA LYS A 58 -14.45 -4.96 3.42
C LYS A 58 -12.95 -4.85 3.57
N HIS A 59 -12.33 -5.89 4.06
CA HIS A 59 -10.87 -5.94 4.25
C HIS A 59 -10.21 -6.74 3.14
N TYR A 60 -9.29 -6.10 2.45
CA TYR A 60 -8.32 -6.71 1.56
C TYR A 60 -6.92 -6.57 2.16
N CYS A 61 -5.97 -7.33 1.64
CA CYS A 61 -4.59 -7.23 2.07
C CYS A 61 -3.61 -7.44 0.91
N THR A 62 -2.36 -7.12 1.18
CA THR A 62 -1.23 -7.47 0.32
C THR A 62 -0.26 -8.35 1.11
N ILE A 63 0.43 -9.26 0.41
CA ILE A 63 1.37 -10.20 1.01
C ILE A 63 2.75 -9.97 0.41
N GLY A 64 3.77 -9.85 1.26
CA GLY A 64 5.15 -9.64 0.83
C GLY A 64 6.13 -9.65 2.00
N VAL A 65 7.41 -9.78 1.69
CA VAL A 65 8.51 -9.51 2.61
C VAL A 65 8.83 -8.03 2.53
N ASN A 66 8.63 -7.33 3.63
CA ASN A 66 8.88 -5.89 3.73
C ASN A 66 10.38 -5.59 3.50
N PRO A 67 10.75 -4.49 2.85
CA PRO A 67 12.15 -4.17 2.55
C PRO A 67 13.04 -4.14 3.79
N ARG A 68 12.52 -3.71 4.94
CA ARG A 68 13.28 -3.70 6.18
C ARG A 68 13.75 -5.08 6.63
N GLU A 69 12.95 -6.11 6.34
CA GLU A 69 13.25 -7.51 6.68
C GLU A 69 13.98 -8.24 5.54
N ALA A 70 14.04 -7.64 4.35
CA ALA A 70 14.75 -8.19 3.19
C ALA A 70 16.30 -8.20 3.37
N ASN A 71 16.82 -7.41 4.32
CA ASN A 71 18.24 -7.39 4.67
C ASN A 71 18.71 -8.64 5.44
N ASP A 72 17.82 -9.46 5.98
CA ASP A 72 18.10 -10.84 6.36
C ASP A 72 17.79 -11.73 5.14
N ILE A 73 18.76 -11.80 4.22
CA ILE A 73 18.59 -12.43 2.89
C ILE A 73 18.25 -13.91 2.99
N ASP A 74 18.79 -14.62 3.99
CA ASP A 74 18.56 -16.05 4.19
C ASP A 74 17.13 -16.28 4.67
N LEU A 75 16.69 -15.54 5.68
CA LEU A 75 15.32 -15.59 6.18
C LEU A 75 14.30 -15.15 5.13
N ALA A 76 14.55 -14.03 4.44
CA ALA A 76 13.69 -13.56 3.36
C ALA A 76 13.56 -14.61 2.26
N THR A 77 14.68 -15.25 1.87
CA THR A 77 14.68 -16.32 0.87
C THR A 77 13.86 -17.53 1.35
N GLU A 78 13.99 -17.94 2.62
CA GLU A 78 13.17 -19.01 3.19
C GLU A 78 11.67 -18.68 3.12
N VAL A 79 11.28 -17.46 3.50
CA VAL A 79 9.88 -17.02 3.42
C VAL A 79 9.35 -17.12 2.00
N LEU A 80 10.13 -16.69 1.01
CA LEU A 80 9.72 -16.71 -0.40
C LEU A 80 9.50 -18.13 -0.95
N THR A 81 10.04 -19.18 -0.33
CA THR A 81 9.79 -20.56 -0.77
C THR A 81 8.33 -20.99 -0.67
N ARG A 82 7.54 -20.31 0.17
CA ARG A 82 6.14 -20.68 0.43
C ARG A 82 5.15 -19.51 0.27
N ILE A 83 5.61 -18.29 0.06
CA ILE A 83 4.75 -17.09 0.11
C ILE A 83 3.59 -17.15 -0.90
N GLU A 84 3.74 -17.85 -2.01
CA GLU A 84 2.70 -18.02 -3.04
C GLU A 84 1.46 -18.76 -2.52
N GLU A 85 1.57 -19.53 -1.43
CA GLU A 85 0.40 -20.18 -0.79
C GLU A 85 -0.64 -19.15 -0.32
N TRP A 86 -0.20 -17.94 0.02
CA TRP A 86 -1.09 -16.83 0.42
C TRP A 86 -1.55 -15.98 -0.75
N PHE A 87 -0.85 -15.98 -1.87
CA PHE A 87 -1.28 -15.26 -3.07
C PHE A 87 -2.64 -15.74 -3.59
N GLU A 88 -2.99 -17.00 -3.33
CA GLU A 88 -4.27 -17.59 -3.75
C GLU A 88 -5.46 -17.20 -2.86
N ARG A 89 -5.23 -16.54 -1.72
CA ARG A 89 -6.31 -16.16 -0.81
C ARG A 89 -7.21 -15.08 -1.43
N PRO A 90 -8.54 -15.17 -1.30
CA PRO A 90 -9.48 -14.21 -1.90
C PRO A 90 -9.30 -12.77 -1.43
N SER A 91 -8.83 -12.56 -0.21
CA SER A 91 -8.56 -11.23 0.37
C SER A 91 -7.27 -10.60 -0.12
N VAL A 92 -6.37 -11.35 -0.77
CA VAL A 92 -5.07 -10.86 -1.25
C VAL A 92 -5.25 -10.23 -2.63
N VAL A 93 -5.10 -8.92 -2.73
CA VAL A 93 -5.33 -8.13 -3.93
C VAL A 93 -4.07 -7.57 -4.59
N ALA A 94 -2.92 -7.71 -3.92
CA ALA A 94 -1.62 -7.32 -4.47
C ALA A 94 -0.49 -8.03 -3.72
N VAL A 95 0.72 -7.98 -4.27
CA VAL A 95 1.95 -8.35 -3.56
C VAL A 95 2.59 -7.09 -3.00
N GLY A 96 2.90 -7.08 -1.72
CA GLY A 96 3.49 -5.91 -1.04
C GLY A 96 3.34 -5.99 0.48
N GLU A 97 4.02 -5.15 1.16
CA GLU A 97 4.79 -3.96 0.79
C GLU A 97 6.23 -4.38 0.43
N LEU A 98 6.67 -4.11 -0.80
CA LEU A 98 8.00 -4.42 -1.33
C LEU A 98 8.82 -3.13 -1.48
N GLY A 99 10.10 -3.22 -1.82
CA GLY A 99 10.89 -2.04 -2.21
C GLY A 99 12.17 -1.86 -1.43
N PHE A 100 12.47 -0.61 -1.06
CA PHE A 100 13.70 -0.24 -0.37
C PHE A 100 13.42 0.48 0.97
N ASP A 101 14.23 0.16 2.00
CA ASP A 101 14.33 0.92 3.27
C ASP A 101 15.73 1.55 3.40
N LEU A 102 16.79 0.76 3.26
CA LEU A 102 18.20 1.19 3.33
C LEU A 102 18.89 1.29 1.97
N ILE A 103 18.20 0.90 0.90
CA ILE A 103 18.67 0.91 -0.50
C ILE A 103 19.87 -0.03 -0.69
N THR A 104 19.79 -1.25 -0.14
CA THR A 104 20.85 -2.25 -0.23
C THR A 104 20.67 -3.17 -1.44
N ASP A 105 21.72 -3.95 -1.76
CA ASP A 105 21.67 -4.95 -2.83
C ASP A 105 20.86 -6.18 -2.41
N ASP A 106 20.79 -6.49 -1.10
CA ASP A 106 19.93 -7.55 -0.56
C ASP A 106 18.46 -7.20 -0.73
N GLU A 107 18.07 -5.96 -0.40
CA GLU A 107 16.72 -5.44 -0.67
C GLU A 107 16.38 -5.53 -2.16
N GLU A 108 17.29 -5.17 -3.05
CA GLU A 108 17.07 -5.28 -4.50
C GLU A 108 16.89 -6.74 -4.93
N THR A 109 17.70 -7.65 -4.41
CA THR A 109 17.60 -9.08 -4.72
C THR A 109 16.23 -9.65 -4.34
N ILE A 110 15.75 -9.34 -3.15
CA ILE A 110 14.44 -9.78 -2.67
C ILE A 110 13.30 -9.07 -3.42
N LEU A 111 13.45 -7.78 -3.74
CA LEU A 111 12.49 -7.03 -4.54
C LEU A 111 12.31 -7.69 -5.93
N ARG A 112 13.40 -7.96 -6.66
CA ARG A 112 13.35 -8.58 -7.99
C ARG A 112 12.63 -9.93 -7.96
N ARG A 113 12.93 -10.78 -6.99
CA ARG A 113 12.27 -12.09 -6.84
C ARG A 113 10.77 -11.95 -6.59
N GLN A 114 10.37 -11.04 -5.71
CA GLN A 114 8.96 -10.82 -5.41
C GLN A 114 8.20 -10.18 -6.59
N LEU A 115 8.85 -9.32 -7.37
CA LEU A 115 8.28 -8.79 -8.63
C LEU A 115 8.01 -9.91 -9.64
N GLU A 116 8.97 -10.81 -9.86
CA GLU A 116 8.79 -11.99 -10.73
C GLU A 116 7.60 -12.85 -10.27
N MET A 117 7.53 -13.16 -8.98
CA MET A 117 6.43 -13.96 -8.41
C MET A 117 5.07 -13.27 -8.58
N ALA A 118 4.98 -11.97 -8.26
CA ALA A 118 3.75 -11.19 -8.38
C ALA A 118 3.24 -11.14 -9.83
N PHE A 119 4.13 -10.85 -10.77
CA PHE A 119 3.78 -10.78 -12.19
C PHE A 119 3.38 -12.15 -12.75
N SER A 120 4.05 -13.21 -12.32
CA SER A 120 3.70 -14.60 -12.67
C SER A 120 2.33 -15.00 -12.12
N ALA A 121 1.99 -14.57 -10.91
CA ALA A 121 0.69 -14.79 -10.28
C ALA A 121 -0.43 -13.89 -10.83
N GLY A 122 -0.13 -12.95 -11.72
CA GLY A 122 -1.12 -12.00 -12.25
C GLY A 122 -1.52 -10.90 -11.29
N LEU A 123 -0.83 -10.74 -10.14
CA LEU A 123 -1.15 -9.75 -9.12
C LEU A 123 -0.45 -8.40 -9.37
N PRO A 124 -1.10 -7.27 -9.05
CA PRO A 124 -0.42 -5.99 -8.99
C PRO A 124 0.52 -5.91 -7.78
N VAL A 125 1.37 -4.90 -7.75
CA VAL A 125 2.41 -4.76 -6.73
C VAL A 125 2.31 -3.42 -6.01
N MET A 126 2.48 -3.43 -4.67
CA MET A 126 2.62 -2.23 -3.85
C MET A 126 4.08 -2.07 -3.42
N ILE A 127 4.69 -0.95 -3.81
CA ILE A 127 6.09 -0.62 -3.52
C ILE A 127 6.18 0.43 -2.43
N HIS A 128 6.91 0.11 -1.38
CA HIS A 128 7.35 1.06 -0.36
C HIS A 128 8.52 1.91 -0.87
N THR A 129 8.43 3.23 -0.76
CA THR A 129 9.56 4.14 -1.01
C THR A 129 10.20 4.53 0.32
N PRO A 130 11.55 4.54 0.41
CA PRO A 130 12.23 4.73 1.68
C PRO A 130 11.99 6.11 2.31
N HIS A 131 12.13 6.19 3.63
CA HIS A 131 12.01 7.46 4.33
C HIS A 131 13.22 8.38 4.14
N ARG A 132 14.42 7.78 4.09
CA ARG A 132 15.68 8.49 3.83
C ARG A 132 16.08 8.30 2.38
N ASN A 133 16.75 9.28 1.80
CA ASN A 133 17.18 9.24 0.39
C ASN A 133 16.03 8.81 -0.54
N LYS A 134 14.85 9.38 -0.29
CA LYS A 134 13.60 8.96 -0.94
C LYS A 134 13.69 8.96 -2.46
N LEU A 135 14.21 10.02 -3.04
CA LEU A 135 14.38 10.12 -4.49
C LEU A 135 15.33 9.04 -5.04
N GLU A 136 16.45 8.79 -4.35
CA GLU A 136 17.41 7.74 -4.75
C GLU A 136 16.75 6.35 -4.78
N GLY A 137 16.04 5.98 -3.70
CA GLY A 137 15.35 4.69 -3.64
C GLY A 137 14.21 4.57 -4.65
N THR A 138 13.48 5.66 -4.90
CA THR A 138 12.44 5.70 -5.94
C THR A 138 13.05 5.50 -7.33
N MET A 139 14.14 6.19 -7.65
CA MET A 139 14.85 6.05 -8.93
C MET A 139 15.44 4.64 -9.10
N ARG A 140 15.97 4.05 -8.02
CA ARG A 140 16.48 2.67 -8.07
C ARG A 140 15.33 1.68 -8.32
N THR A 141 14.16 1.87 -7.71
CA THR A 141 12.96 1.06 -7.99
C THR A 141 12.54 1.19 -9.46
N ILE A 142 12.46 2.42 -9.99
CA ILE A 142 12.13 2.65 -11.40
C ILE A 142 13.10 1.89 -12.31
N LYS A 143 14.40 1.99 -12.02
CA LYS A 143 15.42 1.26 -12.78
C LYS A 143 15.23 -0.25 -12.70
N VAL A 144 14.93 -0.81 -11.53
CA VAL A 144 14.63 -2.26 -11.38
C VAL A 144 13.47 -2.68 -12.27
N VAL A 145 12.37 -1.92 -12.25
CA VAL A 145 11.19 -2.20 -13.08
C VAL A 145 11.51 -2.15 -14.57
N GLN A 146 12.28 -1.16 -15.00
CA GLN A 146 12.73 -1.02 -16.39
C GLN A 146 13.69 -2.14 -16.80
N ASP A 147 14.67 -2.49 -15.97
CA ASP A 147 15.64 -3.58 -16.24
C ASP A 147 14.96 -4.95 -16.37
N MET A 148 13.81 -5.13 -15.71
CA MET A 148 13.00 -6.34 -15.75
C MET A 148 11.91 -6.31 -16.85
N ASP A 149 11.80 -5.23 -17.61
CA ASP A 149 10.77 -5.01 -18.66
C ASP A 149 9.33 -5.23 -18.12
N LEU A 150 9.03 -4.73 -16.92
CA LEU A 150 7.74 -4.87 -16.28
C LEU A 150 6.82 -3.70 -16.58
N ASP A 151 5.51 -3.97 -16.67
CA ASP A 151 4.48 -2.93 -16.88
C ASP A 151 4.26 -2.09 -15.62
N PRO A 152 4.65 -0.79 -15.61
CA PRO A 152 4.49 0.09 -14.47
C PRO A 152 3.01 0.34 -14.11
N SER A 153 2.08 0.14 -15.03
CA SER A 153 0.64 0.28 -14.77
C SER A 153 0.09 -0.77 -13.80
N ARG A 154 0.87 -1.79 -13.46
CA ARG A 154 0.56 -2.81 -12.47
C ARG A 154 1.26 -2.57 -11.12
N ILE A 155 1.91 -1.42 -10.96
CA ILE A 155 2.72 -1.11 -9.77
C ILE A 155 2.24 0.20 -9.15
N LEU A 156 1.97 0.15 -7.84
CA LEU A 156 1.70 1.31 -6.99
C LEU A 156 3.00 1.69 -6.27
N MET A 157 3.53 2.86 -6.60
CA MET A 157 4.61 3.50 -5.83
C MET A 157 3.97 4.21 -4.64
N ASP A 158 4.12 3.66 -3.43
CA ASP A 158 3.53 4.26 -2.23
C ASP A 158 4.47 5.23 -1.53
N HIS A 159 3.90 6.05 -0.64
CA HIS A 159 4.57 7.10 0.11
C HIS A 159 5.19 8.22 -0.73
N ASN A 160 4.63 8.51 -1.92
CA ASN A 160 5.07 9.66 -2.70
C ASN A 160 4.92 10.97 -1.91
N THR A 161 5.85 11.86 -2.15
CA THR A 161 5.86 13.24 -1.66
C THR A 161 6.14 14.19 -2.82
N GLU A 162 6.23 15.48 -2.55
CA GLU A 162 6.60 16.50 -3.56
C GLU A 162 7.94 16.20 -4.24
N GLU A 163 8.81 15.42 -3.57
CA GLU A 163 10.14 15.05 -4.08
C GLU A 163 10.08 13.93 -5.14
N THR A 164 9.10 13.03 -5.07
CA THR A 164 9.10 11.78 -5.87
C THR A 164 7.90 11.64 -6.81
N ILE A 165 6.86 12.45 -6.62
CA ILE A 165 5.63 12.31 -7.41
C ILE A 165 5.87 12.47 -8.91
N GLU A 166 6.69 13.44 -9.32
CA GLU A 166 6.97 13.70 -10.73
C GLU A 166 7.59 12.47 -11.40
N VAL A 167 8.67 11.94 -10.81
CA VAL A 167 9.35 10.78 -11.41
C VAL A 167 8.51 9.50 -11.37
N SER A 168 7.67 9.31 -10.34
CA SER A 168 6.76 8.15 -10.28
C SER A 168 5.65 8.27 -11.33
N HIS A 169 5.00 9.41 -11.42
CA HIS A 169 3.89 9.67 -12.33
C HIS A 169 4.33 9.60 -13.80
N ASP A 170 5.45 10.27 -14.14
CA ASP A 170 5.95 10.35 -15.52
C ASP A 170 6.44 8.99 -16.05
N ASN A 171 6.84 8.08 -15.16
CA ASN A 171 7.17 6.69 -15.52
C ASN A 171 5.96 5.74 -15.53
N GLY A 172 4.73 6.26 -15.39
CA GLY A 172 3.51 5.49 -15.61
C GLY A 172 3.01 4.66 -14.44
N PHE A 173 3.56 4.86 -13.24
CA PHE A 173 3.13 4.18 -12.03
C PHE A 173 1.81 4.73 -11.48
N TRP A 174 1.12 3.94 -10.66
CA TRP A 174 0.16 4.47 -9.72
C TRP A 174 0.89 5.11 -8.55
N CYS A 175 0.35 6.21 -8.02
CA CYS A 175 1.02 7.03 -7.02
C CYS A 175 0.21 7.07 -5.72
N GLY A 176 0.70 6.39 -4.69
CA GLY A 176 0.15 6.42 -3.34
C GLY A 176 0.72 7.57 -2.50
N HIS A 177 -0.15 8.26 -1.77
CA HIS A 177 0.20 9.39 -0.92
C HIS A 177 -0.25 9.12 0.49
N THR A 178 0.69 8.79 1.37
CA THR A 178 0.39 8.46 2.76
C THR A 178 0.30 9.72 3.61
N VAL A 179 -0.88 9.97 4.13
CA VAL A 179 -1.10 11.01 5.13
C VAL A 179 -0.89 10.42 6.52
N TYR A 180 0.18 10.86 7.16
CA TYR A 180 0.62 10.33 8.45
C TYR A 180 1.16 11.47 9.31
N PRO A 181 0.69 11.62 10.56
CA PRO A 181 1.14 12.69 11.43
C PRO A 181 2.66 12.72 11.58
N VAL A 182 3.25 13.90 11.50
CA VAL A 182 4.67 14.24 11.75
C VAL A 182 5.65 13.76 10.68
N THR A 183 5.57 12.51 10.19
CA THR A 183 6.68 11.90 9.41
C THR A 183 6.43 11.79 7.91
N LYS A 184 5.18 11.93 7.45
CA LYS A 184 4.83 11.85 6.03
C LYS A 184 4.04 13.10 5.59
N LEU A 185 3.07 12.96 4.70
CA LEU A 185 2.27 14.10 4.25
C LEU A 185 1.22 14.52 5.30
N SER A 186 0.90 15.82 5.32
CA SER A 186 -0.34 16.30 5.92
C SER A 186 -1.47 16.29 4.86
N PRO A 187 -2.75 16.41 5.27
CA PRO A 187 -3.86 16.56 4.33
C PRO A 187 -3.68 17.72 3.34
N GLU A 188 -3.10 18.85 3.82
CA GLU A 188 -2.83 20.03 2.99
C GLU A 188 -1.79 19.75 1.92
N ARG A 189 -0.69 19.08 2.29
CA ARG A 189 0.37 18.71 1.34
C ARG A 189 -0.13 17.72 0.29
N ALA A 190 -0.94 16.73 0.69
CA ALA A 190 -1.55 15.80 -0.23
C ALA A 190 -2.49 16.54 -1.22
N ALA A 191 -3.35 17.43 -0.72
CA ALA A 191 -4.24 18.23 -1.56
C ALA A 191 -3.45 19.09 -2.57
N ALA A 192 -2.38 19.75 -2.15
CA ALA A 192 -1.52 20.55 -3.03
C ALA A 192 -0.87 19.70 -4.16
N ILE A 193 -0.49 18.47 -3.86
CA ILE A 193 0.01 17.53 -4.88
C ILE A 193 -1.11 17.22 -5.89
N PHE A 194 -2.32 16.89 -5.42
CA PHE A 194 -3.46 16.58 -6.30
C PHE A 194 -3.91 17.78 -7.15
N GLU A 195 -3.83 18.99 -6.61
CA GLU A 195 -4.09 20.21 -7.38
C GLU A 195 -3.07 20.39 -8.52
N LYS A 196 -1.80 20.13 -8.25
CA LYS A 196 -0.72 20.32 -9.22
C LYS A 196 -0.68 19.25 -10.31
N TYR A 197 -0.86 17.98 -9.96
CA TYR A 197 -0.65 16.86 -10.88
C TYR A 197 -1.95 16.21 -11.38
N GLY A 198 -3.11 16.63 -10.84
CA GLY A 198 -4.41 16.06 -11.18
C GLY A 198 -4.68 14.72 -10.48
N PRO A 199 -5.86 14.13 -10.71
CA PRO A 199 -6.29 12.93 -10.02
C PRO A 199 -5.88 11.60 -10.70
N ASP A 200 -5.31 11.64 -11.91
CA ASP A 200 -5.05 10.43 -12.68
C ASP A 200 -3.98 9.57 -12.02
N ARG A 201 -4.33 8.30 -11.71
CA ARG A 201 -3.47 7.34 -10.99
C ARG A 201 -3.01 7.79 -9.60
N MET A 202 -3.66 8.79 -9.00
CA MET A 202 -3.37 9.25 -7.65
C MET A 202 -4.27 8.55 -6.64
N MET A 203 -3.69 8.15 -5.50
CA MET A 203 -4.41 7.59 -4.37
C MET A 203 -3.92 8.23 -3.09
N VAL A 204 -4.81 8.34 -2.10
CA VAL A 204 -4.44 8.74 -0.73
C VAL A 204 -4.71 7.59 0.21
N ASN A 205 -3.80 7.38 1.14
CA ASN A 205 -3.93 6.37 2.17
C ASN A 205 -3.54 6.91 3.56
N SER A 206 -3.86 6.14 4.56
CA SER A 206 -3.57 6.41 5.97
C SER A 206 -2.74 5.27 6.56
N SER A 207 -2.49 5.35 7.84
CA SER A 207 -1.91 4.25 8.59
C SER A 207 -2.65 4.05 9.90
N CYS A 208 -2.66 2.83 10.39
CA CYS A 208 -3.20 2.46 11.69
C CYS A 208 -2.22 1.49 12.38
N ASP A 209 -0.97 1.89 12.45
CA ASP A 209 0.11 1.15 13.10
C ASP A 209 0.27 1.56 14.59
N TRP A 210 1.31 1.05 15.23
CA TRP A 210 1.65 1.37 16.63
C TRP A 210 2.22 2.78 16.84
N GLY A 211 2.57 3.50 15.77
CA GLY A 211 3.10 4.85 15.84
C GLY A 211 2.02 5.92 16.04
N PRO A 212 2.34 7.20 15.86
CA PRO A 212 1.37 8.29 15.95
C PRO A 212 0.48 8.37 14.71
N SER A 213 -0.04 7.23 14.25
CA SER A 213 -0.89 7.11 13.07
C SER A 213 -2.31 7.61 13.33
N ASP A 214 -3.02 7.98 12.26
CA ASP A 214 -4.42 8.38 12.32
C ASP A 214 -5.22 7.60 11.26
N PRO A 215 -6.09 6.64 11.66
CA PRO A 215 -6.91 5.87 10.74
C PRO A 215 -7.89 6.73 9.95
N LEU A 216 -8.13 7.97 10.39
CA LEU A 216 -9.04 8.92 9.73
C LEU A 216 -8.33 9.91 8.80
N SER A 217 -7.05 9.70 8.49
CA SER A 217 -6.30 10.62 7.60
C SER A 217 -6.94 10.74 6.21
N VAL A 218 -7.51 9.67 5.66
CA VAL A 218 -8.21 9.75 4.36
C VAL A 218 -9.47 10.63 4.46
N PRO A 219 -10.43 10.40 5.37
CA PRO A 219 -11.56 11.32 5.57
C PRO A 219 -11.15 12.77 5.85
N ARG A 220 -10.08 13.00 6.61
CA ARG A 220 -9.54 14.35 6.86
C ARG A 220 -9.01 15.00 5.60
N THR A 221 -8.34 14.23 4.73
CA THR A 221 -7.87 14.72 3.43
C THR A 221 -9.04 15.05 2.51
N VAL A 222 -10.08 14.22 2.45
CA VAL A 222 -11.33 14.50 1.72
C VAL A 222 -11.96 15.81 2.21
N TRP A 223 -12.08 15.98 3.52
CA TRP A 223 -12.60 17.22 4.09
C TRP A 223 -11.74 18.43 3.70
N ARG A 224 -10.42 18.28 3.70
CA ARG A 224 -9.51 19.36 3.28
C ARG A 224 -9.68 19.71 1.80
N MET A 225 -9.72 18.73 0.92
CA MET A 225 -9.93 18.92 -0.52
C MET A 225 -11.25 19.66 -0.80
N ARG A 226 -12.35 19.31 -0.13
CA ARG A 226 -13.63 20.04 -0.22
C ARG A 226 -13.48 21.50 0.17
N ARG A 227 -12.74 21.80 1.23
CA ARG A 227 -12.50 23.18 1.68
C ARG A 227 -11.63 23.99 0.71
N GLU A 228 -10.81 23.33 -0.06
CA GLU A 228 -9.97 23.96 -1.11
C GLU A 228 -10.69 24.03 -2.47
N GLY A 229 -11.93 23.55 -2.56
CA GLY A 229 -12.77 23.69 -3.74
C GLY A 229 -12.60 22.60 -4.78
N PHE A 230 -12.03 21.44 -4.44
CA PHE A 230 -12.02 20.28 -5.33
C PHE A 230 -13.45 19.81 -5.63
N SER A 231 -13.71 19.41 -6.87
CA SER A 231 -14.98 18.80 -7.23
C SER A 231 -15.11 17.40 -6.61
N GLU A 232 -16.36 16.98 -6.35
CA GLU A 232 -16.63 15.63 -5.82
C GLU A 232 -16.15 14.53 -6.79
N ASP A 233 -16.15 14.76 -8.10
CA ASP A 233 -15.63 13.81 -9.09
C ASP A 233 -14.12 13.60 -8.93
N VAL A 234 -13.34 14.65 -8.69
CA VAL A 234 -11.91 14.57 -8.43
C VAL A 234 -11.65 13.83 -7.11
N ILE A 235 -12.38 14.18 -6.06
CA ILE A 235 -12.27 13.52 -4.75
C ILE A 235 -12.58 12.04 -4.89
N ARG A 236 -13.73 11.70 -5.50
CA ARG A 236 -14.14 10.31 -5.74
C ARG A 236 -13.08 9.55 -6.51
N LYS A 237 -12.51 10.15 -7.55
CA LYS A 237 -11.48 9.48 -8.34
C LYS A 237 -10.28 9.08 -7.51
N ILE A 238 -9.81 9.93 -6.59
CA ILE A 238 -8.63 9.68 -5.75
C ILE A 238 -8.91 8.66 -4.65
N VAL A 239 -10.09 8.70 -4.01
CA VAL A 239 -10.37 7.87 -2.84
C VAL A 239 -11.22 6.63 -3.12
N TRP A 240 -11.73 6.49 -4.36
CA TRP A 240 -12.61 5.39 -4.74
C TRP A 240 -12.23 4.77 -6.08
N ASP A 241 -12.36 5.52 -7.19
CA ASP A 241 -12.24 4.94 -8.53
C ASP A 241 -10.81 4.40 -8.80
N ASN A 242 -9.78 5.16 -8.42
CA ASN A 242 -8.39 4.77 -8.61
C ASN A 242 -7.99 3.56 -7.75
N PRO A 243 -8.26 3.52 -6.42
CA PRO A 243 -7.99 2.32 -5.62
C PRO A 243 -8.70 1.07 -6.17
N ILE A 244 -9.97 1.19 -6.56
CA ILE A 244 -10.71 0.08 -7.16
C ILE A 244 -10.07 -0.34 -8.47
N ALA A 245 -9.76 0.59 -9.38
CA ALA A 245 -9.15 0.27 -10.66
C ALA A 245 -7.81 -0.48 -10.49
N PHE A 246 -6.96 -0.01 -9.56
CA PHE A 246 -5.67 -0.64 -9.30
C PHE A 246 -5.81 -2.04 -8.70
N TYR A 247 -6.54 -2.19 -7.59
CA TYR A 247 -6.64 -3.47 -6.91
C TYR A 247 -7.50 -4.50 -7.68
N SER A 248 -8.40 -4.04 -8.57
CA SER A 248 -9.18 -4.92 -9.46
C SER A 248 -8.34 -5.63 -10.51
N ILE A 249 -7.08 -5.24 -10.73
CA ILE A 249 -6.13 -6.00 -11.56
C ILE A 249 -5.99 -7.44 -11.05
N SER A 250 -6.12 -7.65 -9.74
CA SER A 250 -6.14 -8.98 -9.12
C SER A 250 -7.34 -9.87 -9.52
N GLY A 251 -8.41 -9.27 -10.05
CA GLY A 251 -9.69 -9.95 -10.31
C GLY A 251 -10.50 -10.29 -9.04
N ARG A 252 -10.12 -9.77 -7.86
CA ARG A 252 -10.69 -10.17 -6.56
C ARG A 252 -11.45 -9.07 -5.82
N VAL A 253 -11.44 -7.85 -6.35
CA VAL A 253 -12.19 -6.73 -5.75
C VAL A 253 -13.65 -6.83 -6.17
N ASP A 254 -14.54 -6.99 -5.20
CA ASP A 254 -15.99 -7.19 -5.36
C ASP A 254 -16.81 -6.01 -4.78
N LEU A 255 -16.20 -4.84 -4.70
CA LEU A 255 -16.87 -3.63 -4.20
C LEU A 255 -17.83 -3.07 -5.25
N GLN A 256 -19.06 -2.80 -4.80
CA GLN A 256 -20.04 -2.04 -5.56
C GLN A 256 -20.20 -0.66 -4.94
N PRO A 257 -20.40 0.41 -5.73
CA PRO A 257 -20.72 1.71 -5.16
C PRO A 257 -22.02 1.60 -4.38
N GLY A 258 -21.95 1.78 -3.07
CA GLY A 258 -23.13 1.77 -2.18
C GLY A 258 -23.80 3.14 -2.07
N TRP A 259 -23.73 3.96 -3.11
CA TRP A 259 -24.22 5.33 -3.12
C TRP A 259 -25.42 5.43 -4.07
N GLU A 260 -26.57 5.00 -3.64
CA GLU A 260 -27.86 5.45 -4.18
C GLU A 260 -28.63 6.20 -3.10
#